data_e32ae542e0e1bfe6577f9bf91fc2f22e
#
_entry.id   e32ae542e0e1bfe6577f9bf91fc2f22e
#
_cell.length_a   1.000
_cell.length_b   1.000
_cell.length_c   1.000
_cell.angle_alpha   90.00
_cell.angle_beta   90.00
_cell.angle_gamma   90.00
#
_symmetry.space_group_name_H-M   'P 1'
#
loop_
_entity.id
_entity.type
_entity.pdbx_description
1 polymer ?
#
loop_
_entity_poly.entity_id
_entity_poly.type
_entity_poly.pdbx_seq_one_letter_code
_entity_poly.pdbx_strand_id
1 'polypeptide(L)'
;VELMVKAYEFARKVHGAAKRASGEPFIQHPLHAAYILAELKLDVSSIVAALLHDVVEDSNVSLDVIKKEFGQEVALLVDGVTNVTKLRYATTDDVNAENIRKMLLATTKDIRVIIIKLADKLHNMRTLKYLPADRRVKIAEDALHIYAPLAYRLGIASIKWELEDIAFKYLQPETYQMFKQKFGKKRWQREIEVIKARRIVEKALSSAGIEAQVTGRPKHFYSIYRKMIRTNRSFEELHDLMALRVITSSMKDCYEAIGIIHNLWKPIPGEFKDYIAMPKVNMYQSLHTAVIGPQGAPIEIQIRTEEMHKTAEEGIAAHWQYKGAYGDKEFDKKLSWLRQILDWQRDNKDAKDFMEVLKVDFFEEEIYVFTPKGKVVQLPKGSTPLDFAYAVHSSIGDTCTGALVNGRIVPLRYGLKNGDIVNILTSKNATPHRDWLKIVKTARAKDRIKHTLKSRDVIPVKVPTKIESFGEQFKGSLITLPFKAVFKLAKCCHPLPGDSITGHLGRNKRVIVHRSDCPNIKRRVRSLVALSWNYDFNSDLQLKVVATDRVGLFADILNTVATAGTNVRNAKAKMISEDLAECSFSFVPENTDHVKDIVSRIKHVQNVRKVFIANK
;
A
#
# COMPACT_ATOMS: atom_id res chain seq x y z
N VAL A 1 -23.43 19.56 -25.30
CA VAL A 1 -22.45 20.54 -25.80
C VAL A 1 -22.56 21.83 -24.99
N GLU A 2 -23.75 22.42 -24.79
CA GLU A 2 -23.94 23.68 -24.07
C GLU A 2 -23.32 23.69 -22.65
N LEU A 3 -23.53 22.61 -21.87
CA LEU A 3 -22.95 22.50 -20.52
C LEU A 3 -21.42 22.47 -20.54
N MET A 4 -20.80 21.86 -21.53
CA MET A 4 -19.34 21.82 -21.70
C MET A 4 -18.80 23.22 -22.05
N VAL A 5 -19.48 23.94 -22.94
CA VAL A 5 -19.10 25.32 -23.30
C VAL A 5 -19.24 26.23 -22.08
N LYS A 6 -20.35 26.14 -21.33
CA LYS A 6 -20.55 26.88 -20.07
C LYS A 6 -19.43 26.59 -19.06
N ALA A 7 -19.04 25.30 -18.88
CA ALA A 7 -17.97 24.92 -17.97
C ALA A 7 -16.60 25.48 -18.40
N TYR A 8 -16.30 25.41 -19.69
CA TYR A 8 -15.08 25.98 -20.24
C TYR A 8 -14.99 27.50 -20.02
N GLU A 9 -16.05 28.25 -20.35
CA GLU A 9 -16.09 29.69 -20.15
C GLU A 9 -16.00 30.08 -18.67
N PHE A 10 -16.66 29.31 -17.80
CA PHE A 10 -16.57 29.47 -16.35
C PHE A 10 -15.14 29.25 -15.84
N ALA A 11 -14.50 28.15 -16.19
CA ALA A 11 -13.13 27.86 -15.82
C ALA A 11 -12.14 28.87 -16.38
N ARG A 12 -12.32 29.30 -17.65
CA ARG A 12 -11.51 30.33 -18.30
C ARG A 12 -11.60 31.66 -17.55
N LYS A 13 -12.80 32.07 -17.13
CA LYS A 13 -13.01 33.28 -16.36
C LYS A 13 -12.36 33.22 -14.98
N VAL A 14 -12.45 32.09 -14.31
CA VAL A 14 -11.89 31.88 -12.96
C VAL A 14 -10.36 31.88 -12.99
N HIS A 15 -9.74 31.12 -13.91
CA HIS A 15 -8.29 31.09 -14.04
C HIS A 15 -7.68 32.36 -14.64
N GLY A 16 -8.47 33.16 -15.35
CA GLY A 16 -8.08 34.48 -15.87
C GLY A 16 -6.79 34.46 -16.69
N ALA A 17 -5.83 35.32 -16.32
CA ALA A 17 -4.52 35.44 -16.97
C ALA A 17 -3.44 34.49 -16.39
N ALA A 18 -3.80 33.56 -15.47
CA ALA A 18 -2.84 32.63 -14.87
C ALA A 18 -2.15 31.80 -15.94
N LYS A 19 -0.83 31.61 -15.79
CA LYS A 19 -0.01 30.79 -16.69
C LYS A 19 0.61 29.61 -15.95
N ARG A 20 0.77 28.50 -16.65
CA ARG A 20 1.53 27.34 -16.18
C ARG A 20 3.04 27.58 -16.30
N ALA A 21 3.84 26.67 -15.71
CA ALA A 21 5.29 26.65 -15.87
C ALA A 21 5.75 26.53 -17.35
N SER A 22 4.89 26.03 -18.24
CA SER A 22 5.11 26.00 -19.69
C SER A 22 4.99 27.36 -20.38
N GLY A 23 4.44 28.38 -19.69
CA GLY A 23 4.09 29.68 -20.26
C GLY A 23 2.69 29.75 -20.90
N GLU A 24 2.03 28.62 -21.09
CA GLU A 24 0.68 28.51 -21.64
C GLU A 24 -0.39 28.98 -20.65
N PRO A 25 -1.56 29.51 -21.13
CA PRO A 25 -2.68 29.80 -20.26
C PRO A 25 -3.11 28.59 -19.42
N PHE A 26 -3.45 28.82 -18.15
CA PHE A 26 -3.77 27.73 -17.23
C PHE A 26 -4.93 26.85 -17.72
N ILE A 27 -5.94 27.46 -18.38
CA ILE A 27 -7.12 26.76 -18.92
C ILE A 27 -6.79 25.62 -19.90
N GLN A 28 -5.60 25.64 -20.53
CA GLN A 28 -5.18 24.56 -21.44
C GLN A 28 -5.08 23.21 -20.73
N HIS A 29 -4.75 23.21 -19.42
CA HIS A 29 -4.65 21.97 -18.67
C HIS A 29 -6.00 21.25 -18.48
N PRO A 30 -7.03 21.87 -17.87
CA PRO A 30 -8.32 21.21 -17.75
C PRO A 30 -8.95 20.90 -19.12
N LEU A 31 -8.68 21.70 -20.15
CA LEU A 31 -9.13 21.40 -21.51
C LEU A 31 -8.50 20.11 -22.05
N HIS A 32 -7.19 19.92 -21.88
CA HIS A 32 -6.52 18.68 -22.31
C HIS A 32 -6.95 17.48 -21.46
N ALA A 33 -7.17 17.63 -20.15
CA ALA A 33 -7.72 16.56 -19.33
C ALA A 33 -9.13 16.16 -19.81
N ALA A 34 -9.99 17.13 -20.12
CA ALA A 34 -11.31 16.89 -20.71
C ALA A 34 -11.23 16.20 -22.08
N TYR A 35 -10.26 16.59 -22.92
CA TYR A 35 -10.01 15.94 -24.22
C TYR A 35 -9.65 14.46 -24.07
N ILE A 36 -8.75 14.12 -23.12
CA ILE A 36 -8.40 12.70 -22.82
C ILE A 36 -9.64 11.90 -22.44
N LEU A 37 -10.56 12.48 -21.63
CA LEU A 37 -11.80 11.82 -21.25
C LEU A 37 -12.77 11.67 -22.44
N ALA A 38 -12.79 12.65 -23.34
CA ALA A 38 -13.58 12.58 -24.58
C ALA A 38 -13.06 11.48 -25.53
N GLU A 39 -11.74 11.30 -25.64
CA GLU A 39 -11.13 10.18 -26.37
C GLU A 39 -11.53 8.81 -25.78
N LEU A 40 -11.63 8.72 -24.45
CA LEU A 40 -12.16 7.56 -23.73
C LEU A 40 -13.69 7.47 -23.80
N LYS A 41 -14.37 8.40 -24.50
CA LYS A 41 -15.82 8.47 -24.71
C LYS A 41 -16.65 8.49 -23.42
N LEU A 42 -16.16 9.17 -22.39
CA LEU A 42 -16.89 9.36 -21.13
C LEU A 42 -18.07 10.34 -21.30
N ASP A 43 -18.96 10.31 -20.32
CA ASP A 43 -20.17 11.15 -20.30
C ASP A 43 -19.87 12.65 -20.12
N VAL A 44 -20.90 13.45 -20.40
CA VAL A 44 -20.81 14.93 -20.32
C VAL A 44 -20.44 15.39 -18.91
N SER A 45 -20.99 14.77 -17.87
CA SER A 45 -20.71 15.14 -16.47
C SER A 45 -19.24 14.96 -16.13
N SER A 46 -18.62 13.88 -16.62
CA SER A 46 -17.17 13.60 -16.44
C SER A 46 -16.30 14.63 -17.15
N ILE A 47 -16.65 15.01 -18.38
CA ILE A 47 -15.92 16.01 -19.16
C ILE A 47 -16.04 17.40 -18.52
N VAL A 48 -17.24 17.76 -18.05
CA VAL A 48 -17.48 19.02 -17.33
C VAL A 48 -16.71 19.05 -16.01
N ALA A 49 -16.70 17.96 -15.27
CA ALA A 49 -15.93 17.86 -14.02
C ALA A 49 -14.42 17.99 -14.28
N ALA A 50 -13.90 17.45 -15.39
CA ALA A 50 -12.51 17.66 -15.77
C ALA A 50 -12.18 19.11 -16.15
N LEU A 51 -13.12 19.84 -16.79
CA LEU A 51 -12.94 21.28 -17.06
C LEU A 51 -12.91 22.11 -15.78
N LEU A 52 -13.56 21.65 -14.72
CA LEU A 52 -13.74 22.40 -13.47
C LEU A 52 -12.86 21.91 -12.31
N HIS A 53 -12.05 20.85 -12.49
CA HIS A 53 -11.39 20.14 -11.38
C HIS A 53 -10.42 21.02 -10.57
N ASP A 54 -9.73 21.96 -11.21
CA ASP A 54 -8.79 22.88 -10.58
C ASP A 54 -9.45 24.18 -10.08
N VAL A 55 -10.70 24.45 -10.49
CA VAL A 55 -11.39 25.71 -10.12
C VAL A 55 -11.52 25.86 -8.61
N VAL A 56 -11.85 24.78 -7.89
CA VAL A 56 -12.01 24.81 -6.43
C VAL A 56 -10.67 24.87 -5.71
N GLU A 57 -9.60 24.30 -6.29
CA GLU A 57 -8.26 24.30 -5.67
C GLU A 57 -7.56 25.66 -5.81
N ASP A 58 -7.67 26.26 -6.98
CA ASP A 58 -6.87 27.43 -7.36
C ASP A 58 -7.62 28.76 -7.18
N SER A 59 -8.88 28.72 -6.73
CA SER A 59 -9.68 29.92 -6.55
C SER A 59 -10.53 29.90 -5.27
N ASN A 60 -11.27 30.97 -5.02
CA ASN A 60 -12.23 31.09 -3.92
C ASN A 60 -13.63 30.53 -4.27
N VAL A 61 -13.77 29.80 -5.37
CA VAL A 61 -15.06 29.22 -5.78
C VAL A 61 -15.36 28.01 -4.91
N SER A 62 -16.50 28.03 -4.22
CA SER A 62 -16.94 26.92 -3.38
C SER A 62 -17.62 25.83 -4.19
N LEU A 63 -17.65 24.61 -3.65
CA LEU A 63 -18.40 23.49 -4.22
C LEU A 63 -19.90 23.78 -4.36
N ASP A 64 -20.47 24.63 -3.50
CA ASP A 64 -21.88 25.03 -3.58
C ASP A 64 -22.16 25.85 -4.86
N VAL A 65 -21.21 26.66 -5.31
CA VAL A 65 -21.32 27.39 -6.59
C VAL A 65 -21.30 26.38 -7.74
N ILE A 66 -20.38 25.43 -7.73
CA ILE A 66 -20.33 24.35 -8.75
C ILE A 66 -21.64 23.56 -8.76
N LYS A 67 -22.17 23.21 -7.59
CA LYS A 67 -23.45 22.49 -7.48
C LYS A 67 -24.62 23.29 -8.05
N LYS A 68 -24.68 24.59 -7.79
CA LYS A 68 -25.73 25.48 -8.30
C LYS A 68 -25.67 25.63 -9.81
N GLU A 69 -24.47 25.82 -10.38
CA GLU A 69 -24.27 26.11 -11.78
C GLU A 69 -24.25 24.86 -12.70
N PHE A 70 -23.74 23.74 -12.20
CA PHE A 70 -23.48 22.53 -12.99
C PHE A 70 -24.15 21.26 -12.46
N GLY A 71 -24.84 21.35 -11.33
CA GLY A 71 -25.59 20.23 -10.74
C GLY A 71 -24.81 19.42 -9.71
N GLN A 72 -25.57 18.59 -8.95
CA GLN A 72 -25.05 17.78 -7.84
C GLN A 72 -24.01 16.76 -8.30
N GLU A 73 -24.23 16.13 -9.45
CA GLU A 73 -23.35 15.09 -10.00
C GLU A 73 -21.97 15.63 -10.31
N VAL A 74 -21.89 16.75 -11.04
CA VAL A 74 -20.61 17.40 -11.36
C VAL A 74 -19.89 17.87 -10.09
N ALA A 75 -20.62 18.43 -9.12
CA ALA A 75 -20.03 18.88 -7.85
C ALA A 75 -19.43 17.72 -7.06
N LEU A 76 -20.06 16.54 -7.03
CA LEU A 76 -19.52 15.34 -6.38
C LEU A 76 -18.25 14.83 -7.06
N LEU A 77 -18.21 14.84 -8.39
CA LEU A 77 -17.02 14.45 -9.15
C LEU A 77 -15.86 15.41 -8.90
N VAL A 78 -16.13 16.72 -8.94
CA VAL A 78 -15.13 17.77 -8.66
C VAL A 78 -14.58 17.63 -7.24
N ASP A 79 -15.43 17.47 -6.20
CA ASP A 79 -14.98 17.25 -4.82
C ASP A 79 -14.08 16.02 -4.70
N GLY A 80 -14.45 14.92 -5.37
CA GLY A 80 -13.68 13.68 -5.37
C GLY A 80 -12.27 13.82 -5.96
N VAL A 81 -12.12 14.69 -6.96
CA VAL A 81 -10.83 14.93 -7.65
C VAL A 81 -9.99 15.99 -6.95
N THR A 82 -10.63 16.96 -6.27
CA THR A 82 -9.98 18.08 -5.56
C THR A 82 -9.07 17.59 -4.43
N ASN A 83 -7.83 18.09 -4.37
CA ASN A 83 -6.89 17.76 -3.33
C ASN A 83 -7.26 18.36 -1.96
N VAL A 84 -6.83 17.72 -0.88
CA VAL A 84 -7.02 18.26 0.47
C VAL A 84 -6.07 19.44 0.65
N THR A 85 -6.66 20.63 0.84
CA THR A 85 -5.89 21.84 1.10
C THR A 85 -5.40 21.88 2.54
N LYS A 86 -4.06 21.84 2.72
CA LYS A 86 -3.28 22.17 3.92
C LYS A 86 -3.71 21.46 5.22
N LEU A 87 -3.16 20.30 5.44
CA LEU A 87 -2.97 19.78 6.81
C LEU A 87 -1.87 20.62 7.49
N ARG A 88 -2.22 21.42 8.50
CA ARG A 88 -1.23 22.11 9.33
C ARG A 88 -0.32 21.07 9.99
N TYR A 89 1.01 21.17 9.81
CA TYR A 89 2.05 20.29 10.37
C TYR A 89 2.28 18.93 9.66
N ALA A 90 1.76 18.69 8.45
CA ALA A 90 2.05 17.48 7.69
C ALA A 90 3.25 17.67 6.76
N THR A 91 4.04 16.60 6.56
CA THR A 91 5.07 16.58 5.52
C THR A 91 4.42 16.51 4.13
N THR A 92 5.17 16.84 3.08
CA THR A 92 4.69 16.73 1.69
C THR A 92 4.20 15.31 1.36
N ASP A 93 4.83 14.30 1.97
CA ASP A 93 4.47 12.89 1.77
C ASP A 93 3.18 12.50 2.50
N ASP A 94 2.92 13.08 3.69
CA ASP A 94 1.65 12.90 4.42
C ASP A 94 0.48 13.50 3.64
N VAL A 95 0.66 14.70 3.06
CA VAL A 95 -0.37 15.36 2.24
C VAL A 95 -0.66 14.53 0.99
N ASN A 96 0.37 14.02 0.31
CA ASN A 96 0.20 13.20 -0.88
C ASN A 96 -0.54 11.88 -0.56
N ALA A 97 -0.18 11.21 0.54
CA ALA A 97 -0.86 10.00 1.00
C ALA A 97 -2.35 10.25 1.31
N GLU A 98 -2.68 11.37 1.97
CA GLU A 98 -4.08 11.71 2.28
C GLU A 98 -4.88 12.09 1.02
N ASN A 99 -4.27 12.76 0.04
CA ASN A 99 -4.90 13.05 -1.25
C ASN A 99 -5.25 11.77 -2.01
N ILE A 100 -4.33 10.82 -2.08
CA ILE A 100 -4.57 9.52 -2.72
C ILE A 100 -5.67 8.77 -1.97
N ARG A 101 -5.64 8.77 -0.65
CA ARG A 101 -6.67 8.16 0.18
C ARG A 101 -8.06 8.79 -0.07
N LYS A 102 -8.17 10.12 -0.05
CA LYS A 102 -9.43 10.84 -0.36
C LYS A 102 -9.95 10.44 -1.75
N MET A 103 -9.10 10.48 -2.75
CA MET A 103 -9.43 10.10 -4.12
C MET A 103 -9.96 8.66 -4.21
N LEU A 104 -9.26 7.70 -3.59
CA LEU A 104 -9.68 6.30 -3.61
C LEU A 104 -11.03 6.09 -2.89
N LEU A 105 -11.28 6.80 -1.79
CA LEU A 105 -12.57 6.76 -1.10
C LEU A 105 -13.70 7.39 -1.93
N ALA A 106 -13.43 8.49 -2.61
CA ALA A 106 -14.39 9.08 -3.55
C ALA A 106 -14.68 8.12 -4.72
N THR A 107 -13.64 7.41 -5.21
CA THR A 107 -13.75 6.40 -6.27
C THR A 107 -14.68 5.24 -5.88
N THR A 108 -14.78 4.87 -4.58
CA THR A 108 -15.73 3.83 -4.15
C THR A 108 -17.19 4.26 -4.26
N LYS A 109 -17.45 5.58 -4.32
CA LYS A 109 -18.78 6.14 -4.55
C LYS A 109 -19.06 6.33 -6.03
N ASP A 110 -18.06 6.79 -6.79
CA ASP A 110 -18.14 6.98 -8.23
C ASP A 110 -16.78 6.74 -8.89
N ILE A 111 -16.71 5.73 -9.75
CA ILE A 111 -15.48 5.31 -10.43
C ILE A 111 -14.93 6.39 -11.37
N ARG A 112 -15.76 7.32 -11.84
CA ARG A 112 -15.34 8.40 -12.74
C ARG A 112 -14.31 9.32 -12.10
N VAL A 113 -14.32 9.46 -10.76
CA VAL A 113 -13.34 10.26 -10.01
C VAL A 113 -11.90 9.85 -10.34
N ILE A 114 -11.60 8.54 -10.30
CA ILE A 114 -10.25 8.08 -10.58
C ILE A 114 -9.88 8.21 -12.06
N ILE A 115 -10.86 8.07 -12.97
CA ILE A 115 -10.61 8.22 -14.41
C ILE A 115 -10.28 9.68 -14.73
N ILE A 116 -11.02 10.66 -14.13
CA ILE A 116 -10.72 12.08 -14.25
C ILE A 116 -9.32 12.39 -13.70
N LYS A 117 -8.98 11.82 -12.53
CA LYS A 117 -7.64 12.01 -11.93
C LYS A 117 -6.53 11.39 -12.76
N LEU A 118 -6.76 10.27 -13.44
CA LEU A 118 -5.80 9.68 -14.38
C LEU A 118 -5.57 10.58 -15.61
N ALA A 119 -6.63 11.21 -16.14
CA ALA A 119 -6.52 12.18 -17.25
C ALA A 119 -5.73 13.44 -16.82
N ASP A 120 -6.02 13.98 -15.62
CA ASP A 120 -5.23 15.06 -14.99
C ASP A 120 -3.74 14.69 -14.92
N LYS A 121 -3.43 13.54 -14.32
CA LYS A 121 -2.05 13.08 -14.14
C LYS A 121 -1.35 12.81 -15.46
N LEU A 122 -2.04 12.25 -16.45
CA LEU A 122 -1.46 12.03 -17.77
C LEU A 122 -1.07 13.35 -18.43
N HIS A 123 -1.93 14.38 -18.39
CA HIS A 123 -1.56 15.68 -18.94
C HIS A 123 -0.41 16.34 -18.16
N ASN A 124 -0.39 16.22 -16.84
CA ASN A 124 0.74 16.69 -16.02
C ASN A 124 2.06 15.99 -16.42
N MET A 125 2.03 14.70 -16.70
CA MET A 125 3.20 13.96 -17.19
C MET A 125 3.64 14.41 -18.59
N ARG A 126 2.72 14.70 -19.51
CA ARG A 126 3.05 15.23 -20.85
C ARG A 126 3.76 16.59 -20.78
N THR A 127 3.47 17.38 -19.76
CA THR A 127 4.05 18.74 -19.55
C THR A 127 5.19 18.77 -18.52
N LEU A 128 5.64 17.59 -18.04
CA LEU A 128 6.61 17.45 -16.94
C LEU A 128 7.97 18.15 -17.20
N LYS A 129 8.36 18.29 -18.47
CA LYS A 129 9.64 18.92 -18.90
C LYS A 129 9.84 20.37 -18.39
N TYR A 130 8.76 21.08 -18.11
CA TYR A 130 8.78 22.48 -17.68
C TYR A 130 8.98 22.66 -16.17
N LEU A 131 8.94 21.59 -15.39
CA LEU A 131 9.12 21.61 -13.93
C LEU A 131 10.60 21.46 -13.52
N PRO A 132 11.00 21.90 -12.32
CA PRO A 132 12.32 21.65 -11.73
C PRO A 132 12.63 20.15 -11.63
N ALA A 133 13.92 19.79 -11.64
CA ALA A 133 14.36 18.40 -11.73
C ALA A 133 13.88 17.52 -10.56
N ASP A 134 13.95 18.04 -9.34
CA ASP A 134 13.49 17.37 -8.11
C ASP A 134 11.99 17.04 -8.16
N ARG A 135 11.15 18.00 -8.60
CA ARG A 135 9.72 17.80 -8.78
C ARG A 135 9.40 16.80 -9.89
N ARG A 136 10.19 16.83 -10.99
CA ARG A 136 10.00 15.87 -12.10
C ARG A 136 10.16 14.43 -11.63
N VAL A 137 11.21 14.14 -10.85
CA VAL A 137 11.46 12.80 -10.33
C VAL A 137 10.31 12.34 -9.44
N LYS A 138 9.90 13.16 -8.48
CA LYS A 138 8.81 12.80 -7.55
C LYS A 138 7.47 12.52 -8.27
N ILE A 139 7.10 13.37 -9.22
CA ILE A 139 5.85 13.18 -10.00
C ILE A 139 5.95 11.94 -10.89
N ALA A 140 7.13 11.66 -11.47
CA ALA A 140 7.36 10.46 -12.25
C ALA A 140 7.30 9.17 -11.40
N GLU A 141 7.81 9.20 -10.16
CA GLU A 141 7.67 8.10 -9.19
C GLU A 141 6.21 7.83 -8.84
N ASP A 142 5.43 8.88 -8.52
CA ASP A 142 4.00 8.76 -8.24
C ASP A 142 3.24 8.21 -9.46
N ALA A 143 3.57 8.68 -10.66
CA ALA A 143 2.98 8.18 -11.90
C ALA A 143 3.26 6.68 -12.11
N LEU A 144 4.50 6.25 -11.89
CA LEU A 144 4.93 4.86 -12.10
C LEU A 144 4.39 3.91 -11.02
N HIS A 145 4.41 4.36 -9.75
CA HIS A 145 4.11 3.49 -8.61
C HIS A 145 2.67 3.56 -8.11
N ILE A 146 1.87 4.53 -8.57
CA ILE A 146 0.49 4.70 -8.12
C ILE A 146 -0.47 4.76 -9.31
N TYR A 147 -0.31 5.74 -10.21
CA TYR A 147 -1.30 6.01 -11.24
C TYR A 147 -1.28 5.00 -12.40
N ALA A 148 -0.11 4.55 -12.87
CA ALA A 148 -0.02 3.53 -13.90
C ALA A 148 -0.57 2.16 -13.45
N PRO A 149 -0.31 1.67 -12.23
CA PRO A 149 -0.98 0.49 -11.68
C PRO A 149 -2.50 0.63 -11.52
N LEU A 150 -2.99 1.82 -11.12
CA LEU A 150 -4.43 2.08 -11.05
C LEU A 150 -5.07 2.03 -12.45
N ALA A 151 -4.43 2.68 -13.44
CA ALA A 151 -4.87 2.58 -14.84
C ALA A 151 -4.86 1.12 -15.35
N TYR A 152 -3.86 0.33 -14.96
CA TYR A 152 -3.82 -1.10 -15.27
C TYR A 152 -4.99 -1.88 -14.68
N ARG A 153 -5.33 -1.65 -13.41
CA ARG A 153 -6.47 -2.32 -12.77
C ARG A 153 -7.82 -1.93 -13.36
N LEU A 154 -7.94 -0.71 -13.82
CA LEU A 154 -9.12 -0.23 -14.53
C LEU A 154 -9.16 -0.68 -16.00
N GLY A 155 -8.11 -1.36 -16.48
CA GLY A 155 -8.00 -1.84 -17.86
C GLY A 155 -7.70 -0.73 -18.89
N ILE A 156 -7.44 0.51 -18.47
CA ILE A 156 -7.17 1.64 -19.37
C ILE A 156 -5.71 1.57 -19.82
N ALA A 157 -5.48 0.73 -20.85
CA ALA A 157 -4.14 0.39 -21.30
C ALA A 157 -3.41 1.59 -21.91
N SER A 158 -4.11 2.46 -22.65
CA SER A 158 -3.56 3.66 -23.28
C SER A 158 -2.91 4.60 -22.26
N ILE A 159 -3.63 4.94 -21.20
CA ILE A 159 -3.11 5.80 -20.12
C ILE A 159 -1.95 5.13 -19.38
N LYS A 160 -2.11 3.85 -19.06
CA LYS A 160 -1.07 3.09 -18.34
C LYS A 160 0.28 3.14 -19.06
N TRP A 161 0.30 2.80 -20.33
CA TRP A 161 1.56 2.73 -21.08
C TRP A 161 2.21 4.07 -21.26
N GLU A 162 1.42 5.12 -21.50
CA GLU A 162 1.97 6.46 -21.65
C GLU A 162 2.56 6.99 -20.32
N LEU A 163 1.87 6.77 -19.20
CA LEU A 163 2.39 7.10 -17.87
C LEU A 163 3.72 6.39 -17.58
N GLU A 164 3.78 5.07 -17.86
CA GLU A 164 4.98 4.26 -17.67
C GLU A 164 6.16 4.74 -18.52
N ASP A 165 5.94 5.00 -19.81
CA ASP A 165 7.01 5.41 -20.72
C ASP A 165 7.53 6.82 -20.43
N ILE A 166 6.63 7.76 -20.09
CA ILE A 166 7.04 9.11 -19.67
C ILE A 166 7.79 9.05 -18.34
N ALA A 167 7.30 8.30 -17.35
CA ALA A 167 7.98 8.13 -16.07
C ALA A 167 9.37 7.51 -16.25
N PHE A 168 9.48 6.47 -17.06
CA PHE A 168 10.74 5.82 -17.38
C PHE A 168 11.77 6.79 -17.96
N LYS A 169 11.35 7.70 -18.85
CA LYS A 169 12.21 8.73 -19.44
C LYS A 169 12.85 9.63 -18.39
N TYR A 170 12.15 9.94 -17.29
CA TYR A 170 12.65 10.84 -16.24
C TYR A 170 13.35 10.12 -15.10
N LEU A 171 12.96 8.86 -14.80
CA LEU A 171 13.55 8.07 -13.73
C LEU A 171 14.83 7.34 -14.17
N GLN A 172 14.92 6.95 -15.46
CA GLN A 172 16.04 6.22 -16.02
C GLN A 172 16.49 6.82 -17.37
N PRO A 173 16.92 8.09 -17.39
CA PRO A 173 17.15 8.84 -18.63
C PRO A 173 18.22 8.20 -19.54
N GLU A 174 19.29 7.67 -18.95
CA GLU A 174 20.37 7.02 -19.72
C GLU A 174 19.87 5.74 -20.41
N THR A 175 19.18 4.90 -19.67
CA THR A 175 18.59 3.66 -20.20
C THR A 175 17.53 3.96 -21.26
N TYR A 176 16.71 4.97 -21.04
CA TYR A 176 15.72 5.43 -22.02
C TYR A 176 16.37 5.90 -23.33
N GLN A 177 17.43 6.69 -23.25
CA GLN A 177 18.19 7.16 -24.43
C GLN A 177 18.87 6.00 -25.16
N MET A 178 19.47 5.05 -24.44
CA MET A 178 20.01 3.84 -25.02
C MET A 178 18.94 3.07 -25.82
N PHE A 179 17.75 2.90 -25.26
CA PHE A 179 16.64 2.24 -25.95
C PHE A 179 16.24 3.02 -27.19
N LYS A 180 16.06 4.34 -27.09
CA LYS A 180 15.69 5.19 -28.23
C LYS A 180 16.70 5.06 -29.39
N GLN A 181 18.00 5.00 -29.09
CA GLN A 181 19.05 4.84 -30.11
C GLN A 181 19.05 3.43 -30.72
N LYS A 182 18.97 2.37 -29.87
CA LYS A 182 18.95 0.98 -30.34
C LYS A 182 17.68 0.65 -31.14
N PHE A 183 16.54 1.19 -30.72
CA PHE A 183 15.29 1.06 -31.47
C PHE A 183 15.35 1.84 -32.78
N GLY A 184 15.92 3.04 -32.80
CA GLY A 184 16.05 3.87 -33.99
C GLY A 184 16.86 3.21 -35.09
N LYS A 185 18.05 2.64 -34.76
CA LYS A 185 18.96 2.03 -35.72
C LYS A 185 18.38 0.83 -36.51
N LYS A 186 17.44 0.07 -35.92
CA LYS A 186 16.84 -1.12 -36.58
C LYS A 186 15.33 -0.95 -36.84
N ARG A 187 14.80 0.25 -36.74
CA ARG A 187 13.36 0.51 -36.85
C ARG A 187 12.81 0.10 -38.21
N TRP A 188 13.40 0.57 -39.28
CA TRP A 188 12.93 0.31 -40.62
C TRP A 188 12.98 -1.19 -40.99
N GLN A 189 14.01 -1.93 -40.53
CA GLN A 189 14.12 -3.37 -40.76
C GLN A 189 12.99 -4.11 -40.08
N ARG A 190 12.73 -3.80 -38.81
CA ARG A 190 11.60 -4.41 -38.06
C ARG A 190 10.23 -4.05 -38.65
N GLU A 191 10.06 -2.80 -39.10
CA GLU A 191 8.82 -2.39 -39.77
C GLU A 191 8.56 -3.20 -41.03
N ILE A 192 9.58 -3.47 -41.84
CA ILE A 192 9.47 -4.32 -43.04
C ILE A 192 9.13 -5.77 -42.64
N GLU A 193 9.79 -6.31 -41.61
CA GLU A 193 9.54 -7.67 -41.12
C GLU A 193 8.11 -7.82 -40.57
N VAL A 194 7.64 -6.86 -39.80
CA VAL A 194 6.27 -6.81 -39.28
C VAL A 194 5.26 -6.72 -40.42
N ILE A 195 5.52 -5.89 -41.45
CA ILE A 195 4.63 -5.77 -42.63
C ILE A 195 4.59 -7.09 -43.39
N LYS A 196 5.73 -7.76 -43.60
CA LYS A 196 5.77 -9.08 -44.25
C LYS A 196 4.99 -10.13 -43.47
N ALA A 197 5.25 -10.24 -42.16
CA ALA A 197 4.57 -11.18 -41.28
C ALA A 197 3.05 -10.91 -41.27
N ARG A 198 2.65 -9.63 -41.18
CA ARG A 198 1.24 -9.21 -41.24
C ARG A 198 0.56 -9.73 -42.53
N ARG A 199 1.14 -9.48 -43.70
CA ARG A 199 0.57 -9.91 -45.00
C ARG A 199 0.43 -11.42 -45.09
N ILE A 200 1.38 -12.19 -44.55
CA ILE A 200 1.33 -13.65 -44.52
C ILE A 200 0.16 -14.12 -43.67
N VAL A 201 -0.01 -13.55 -42.47
CA VAL A 201 -1.11 -13.89 -41.57
C VAL A 201 -2.44 -13.47 -42.15
N GLU A 202 -2.56 -12.24 -42.69
CA GLU A 202 -3.80 -11.76 -43.37
C GLU A 202 -4.23 -12.69 -44.47
N LYS A 203 -3.28 -13.08 -45.36
CA LYS A 203 -3.57 -14.00 -46.48
C LYS A 203 -4.03 -15.38 -45.98
N ALA A 204 -3.38 -15.94 -44.97
CA ALA A 204 -3.71 -17.26 -44.45
C ALA A 204 -5.10 -17.28 -43.77
N LEU A 205 -5.42 -16.26 -42.98
CA LEU A 205 -6.72 -16.13 -42.32
C LEU A 205 -7.85 -15.93 -43.37
N SER A 206 -7.64 -15.05 -44.35
CA SER A 206 -8.59 -14.82 -45.44
C SER A 206 -8.82 -16.08 -46.29
N SER A 207 -7.76 -16.86 -46.56
CA SER A 207 -7.88 -18.14 -47.29
C SER A 207 -8.67 -19.20 -46.52
N ALA A 208 -8.73 -19.10 -45.19
CA ALA A 208 -9.55 -19.95 -44.32
C ALA A 208 -10.96 -19.39 -44.06
N GLY A 209 -11.32 -18.27 -44.67
CA GLY A 209 -12.64 -17.64 -44.50
C GLY A 209 -12.78 -16.84 -43.20
N ILE A 210 -11.68 -16.54 -42.51
CA ILE A 210 -11.70 -15.75 -41.28
C ILE A 210 -11.49 -14.28 -41.62
N GLU A 211 -12.49 -13.45 -41.32
CA GLU A 211 -12.35 -12.01 -41.37
C GLU A 211 -11.57 -11.51 -40.14
N ALA A 212 -10.39 -10.96 -40.37
CA ALA A 212 -9.55 -10.46 -39.30
C ALA A 212 -8.79 -9.22 -39.73
N GLN A 213 -8.72 -8.26 -38.82
CA GLN A 213 -7.82 -7.12 -38.94
C GLN A 213 -6.47 -7.44 -38.28
N VAL A 214 -5.40 -7.44 -39.07
CA VAL A 214 -4.05 -7.68 -38.54
C VAL A 214 -3.25 -6.37 -38.50
N THR A 215 -2.74 -6.04 -37.32
CA THR A 215 -1.95 -4.79 -37.12
C THR A 215 -0.63 -5.09 -36.42
N GLY A 216 0.41 -4.31 -36.74
CA GLY A 216 1.63 -4.30 -35.96
C GLY A 216 1.39 -3.63 -34.61
N ARG A 217 1.88 -4.22 -33.52
CA ARG A 217 1.78 -3.65 -32.18
C ARG A 217 3.15 -3.10 -31.75
N PRO A 218 3.27 -1.78 -31.54
CA PRO A 218 4.49 -1.23 -30.93
C PRO A 218 4.63 -1.70 -29.48
N LYS A 219 5.84 -2.06 -29.08
CA LYS A 219 6.17 -2.34 -27.67
C LYS A 219 6.67 -1.09 -26.99
N HIS A 220 6.14 -0.83 -25.82
CA HIS A 220 6.52 0.30 -24.98
C HIS A 220 7.88 0.06 -24.31
N PHE A 221 8.70 1.09 -24.20
CA PHE A 221 10.07 0.99 -23.70
C PHE A 221 10.14 0.48 -22.26
N TYR A 222 9.25 0.98 -21.41
CA TYR A 222 9.21 0.52 -20.02
C TYR A 222 8.83 -0.97 -19.91
N SER A 223 7.92 -1.45 -20.74
CA SER A 223 7.56 -2.89 -20.77
C SER A 223 8.74 -3.77 -21.14
N ILE A 224 9.59 -3.32 -22.06
CA ILE A 224 10.83 -4.00 -22.46
C ILE A 224 11.83 -3.97 -21.31
N TYR A 225 12.05 -2.79 -20.71
CA TYR A 225 12.93 -2.62 -19.55
C TYR A 225 12.54 -3.55 -18.38
N ARG A 226 11.25 -3.59 -18.01
CA ARG A 226 10.75 -4.51 -16.99
C ARG A 226 11.04 -5.98 -17.34
N LYS A 227 10.88 -6.36 -18.61
CA LYS A 227 11.17 -7.73 -19.06
C LYS A 227 12.64 -8.06 -18.92
N MET A 228 13.55 -7.15 -19.29
CA MET A 228 14.98 -7.29 -19.10
C MET A 228 15.35 -7.55 -17.65
N ILE A 229 14.89 -6.69 -16.74
CA ILE A 229 15.15 -6.83 -15.30
C ILE A 229 14.60 -8.16 -14.76
N ARG A 230 13.37 -8.53 -15.14
CA ARG A 230 12.71 -9.74 -14.65
C ARG A 230 13.40 -11.03 -15.11
N THR A 231 13.88 -11.05 -16.35
CA THR A 231 14.49 -12.25 -16.95
C THR A 231 16.00 -12.25 -16.83
N ASN A 232 16.61 -11.17 -16.33
CA ASN A 232 18.05 -10.92 -16.29
C ASN A 232 18.71 -11.12 -17.66
N ARG A 233 18.04 -10.65 -18.74
CA ARG A 233 18.51 -10.74 -20.13
C ARG A 233 18.88 -9.36 -20.66
N SER A 234 19.88 -9.32 -21.52
CA SER A 234 20.25 -8.10 -22.24
C SER A 234 19.19 -7.73 -23.30
N PHE A 235 19.26 -6.51 -23.80
CA PHE A 235 18.35 -6.04 -24.84
C PHE A 235 18.46 -6.90 -26.14
N GLU A 236 19.66 -7.36 -26.46
CA GLU A 236 19.97 -8.18 -27.62
C GLU A 236 19.37 -9.60 -27.53
N GLU A 237 19.24 -10.11 -26.30
CA GLU A 237 18.68 -11.43 -26.02
C GLU A 237 17.14 -11.43 -25.93
N LEU A 238 16.51 -10.25 -26.04
CA LEU A 238 15.06 -10.16 -26.10
C LEU A 238 14.57 -10.43 -27.53
N HIS A 239 14.07 -11.61 -27.74
CA HIS A 239 13.60 -12.08 -29.04
C HIS A 239 12.20 -11.60 -29.45
N ASP A 240 11.43 -10.96 -28.55
CA ASP A 240 10.02 -10.61 -28.74
C ASP A 240 9.76 -9.11 -28.99
N LEU A 241 10.68 -8.46 -29.71
CA LEU A 241 10.55 -7.04 -30.03
C LEU A 241 9.52 -6.75 -31.12
N MET A 242 9.11 -7.79 -31.88
CA MET A 242 8.05 -7.72 -32.91
C MET A 242 6.76 -8.31 -32.37
N ALA A 243 5.65 -7.62 -32.56
CA ALA A 243 4.36 -8.12 -32.16
C ALA A 243 3.29 -7.81 -33.20
N LEU A 244 2.40 -8.77 -33.43
CA LEU A 244 1.21 -8.62 -34.23
C LEU A 244 -0.03 -8.70 -33.34
N ARG A 245 -1.06 -7.99 -33.76
CA ARG A 245 -2.38 -8.06 -33.18
C ARG A 245 -3.36 -8.49 -34.26
N VAL A 246 -4.11 -9.55 -33.98
CA VAL A 246 -5.17 -10.09 -34.84
C VAL A 246 -6.50 -9.83 -34.14
N ILE A 247 -7.38 -9.10 -34.78
CA ILE A 247 -8.72 -8.78 -34.29
C ILE A 247 -9.71 -9.52 -35.17
N THR A 248 -10.51 -10.41 -34.57
CA THR A 248 -11.50 -11.26 -35.26
C THR A 248 -12.92 -10.88 -34.86
N SER A 249 -13.91 -11.34 -35.61
CA SER A 249 -15.32 -11.09 -35.34
C SER A 249 -15.88 -11.93 -34.19
N SER A 250 -15.39 -13.14 -33.97
CA SER A 250 -15.93 -14.07 -32.95
C SER A 250 -14.86 -14.76 -32.13
N MET A 251 -15.27 -15.26 -30.96
CA MET A 251 -14.40 -16.07 -30.08
C MET A 251 -13.96 -17.36 -30.79
N LYS A 252 -14.84 -17.99 -31.58
CA LYS A 252 -14.51 -19.17 -32.37
C LYS A 252 -13.34 -18.86 -33.31
N ASP A 253 -13.43 -17.74 -34.04
CA ASP A 253 -12.38 -17.32 -34.98
C ASP A 253 -11.05 -17.04 -34.28
N CYS A 254 -11.06 -16.59 -33.03
CA CYS A 254 -9.83 -16.45 -32.25
C CYS A 254 -9.09 -17.79 -32.07
N TYR A 255 -9.81 -18.86 -31.71
CA TYR A 255 -9.21 -20.19 -31.52
C TYR A 255 -8.87 -20.87 -32.87
N GLU A 256 -9.59 -20.59 -33.93
CA GLU A 256 -9.27 -21.07 -35.26
C GLU A 256 -8.04 -20.37 -35.84
N ALA A 257 -7.96 -19.06 -35.65
CA ALA A 257 -6.80 -18.25 -36.06
C ALA A 257 -5.49 -18.71 -35.44
N ILE A 258 -5.49 -19.11 -34.14
CA ILE A 258 -4.28 -19.61 -33.52
C ILE A 258 -3.83 -20.94 -34.13
N GLY A 259 -4.74 -21.81 -34.47
CA GLY A 259 -4.44 -23.07 -35.18
C GLY A 259 -3.76 -22.81 -36.53
N ILE A 260 -4.31 -21.88 -37.31
CA ILE A 260 -3.73 -21.46 -38.60
C ILE A 260 -2.34 -20.88 -38.43
N ILE A 261 -2.16 -20.00 -37.45
CA ILE A 261 -0.87 -19.37 -37.16
C ILE A 261 0.19 -20.38 -36.72
N HIS A 262 -0.17 -21.37 -35.88
CA HIS A 262 0.73 -22.44 -35.48
C HIS A 262 1.07 -23.42 -36.61
N ASN A 263 0.21 -23.52 -37.60
CA ASN A 263 0.50 -24.26 -38.82
C ASN A 263 1.46 -23.50 -39.75
N LEU A 264 1.35 -22.17 -39.82
CA LEU A 264 2.27 -21.33 -40.57
C LEU A 264 3.69 -21.31 -39.93
N TRP A 265 3.77 -21.21 -38.63
CA TRP A 265 5.01 -21.00 -37.88
C TRP A 265 5.05 -21.81 -36.58
N LYS A 266 6.19 -22.38 -36.28
CA LYS A 266 6.37 -23.20 -35.06
C LYS A 266 6.23 -22.33 -33.81
N PRO A 267 5.34 -22.69 -32.86
CA PRO A 267 5.22 -21.97 -31.60
C PRO A 267 6.43 -22.22 -30.69
N ILE A 268 6.79 -21.21 -29.92
CA ILE A 268 7.83 -21.30 -28.89
C ILE A 268 7.20 -21.97 -27.65
N PRO A 269 7.76 -23.10 -27.16
CA PRO A 269 7.21 -23.81 -26.00
C PRO A 269 7.12 -22.93 -24.75
N GLY A 270 5.98 -23.00 -24.05
CA GLY A 270 5.74 -22.25 -22.79
C GLY A 270 5.31 -20.77 -22.97
N GLU A 271 5.27 -20.26 -24.22
CA GLU A 271 4.86 -18.87 -24.50
C GLU A 271 3.39 -18.75 -24.92
N PHE A 272 2.63 -19.85 -24.94
CA PHE A 272 1.19 -19.80 -25.13
C PHE A 272 0.45 -19.44 -23.85
N LYS A 273 -0.49 -18.49 -23.91
CA LYS A 273 -1.32 -18.05 -22.77
C LYS A 273 -2.73 -17.77 -23.25
N ASP A 274 -3.69 -18.42 -22.64
CA ASP A 274 -5.11 -18.22 -22.91
C ASP A 274 -5.74 -17.31 -21.86
N TYR A 275 -5.85 -16.03 -22.19
CA TYR A 275 -6.55 -15.05 -21.37
C TYR A 275 -8.02 -14.86 -21.82
N ILE A 276 -8.51 -15.63 -22.80
CA ILE A 276 -9.94 -15.68 -23.13
C ILE A 276 -10.64 -16.60 -22.14
N ALA A 277 -10.11 -17.81 -21.96
CA ALA A 277 -10.63 -18.77 -20.99
C ALA A 277 -10.38 -18.33 -19.53
N MET A 278 -9.26 -17.64 -19.26
CA MET A 278 -8.89 -17.13 -17.94
C MET A 278 -8.57 -15.63 -18.01
N PRO A 279 -9.61 -14.76 -18.01
CA PRO A 279 -9.43 -13.33 -18.08
C PRO A 279 -8.58 -12.78 -16.91
N LYS A 280 -7.78 -11.76 -17.18
CA LYS A 280 -7.07 -11.04 -16.11
C LYS A 280 -8.04 -10.23 -15.24
N VAL A 281 -7.61 -9.83 -14.05
CA VAL A 281 -8.41 -9.01 -13.10
C VAL A 281 -8.95 -7.73 -13.72
N ASN A 282 -8.16 -7.13 -14.61
CA ASN A 282 -8.52 -5.94 -15.37
C ASN A 282 -9.38 -6.23 -16.61
N MET A 283 -10.02 -7.40 -16.68
CA MET A 283 -10.90 -7.86 -17.77
C MET A 283 -10.19 -8.06 -19.11
N TYR A 284 -8.87 -8.01 -19.13
CA TYR A 284 -8.12 -8.24 -20.34
C TYR A 284 -8.31 -9.69 -20.84
N GLN A 285 -8.75 -9.84 -22.06
CA GLN A 285 -8.93 -11.11 -22.75
C GLN A 285 -8.16 -11.10 -24.09
N SER A 286 -7.39 -12.13 -24.35
CA SER A 286 -6.65 -12.34 -25.59
C SER A 286 -5.99 -13.71 -25.56
N LEU A 287 -5.84 -14.38 -26.69
CA LEU A 287 -4.85 -15.45 -26.83
C LEU A 287 -3.49 -14.81 -27.11
N HIS A 288 -2.46 -15.29 -26.43
CA HIS A 288 -1.09 -14.88 -26.67
C HIS A 288 -0.27 -16.09 -27.09
N THR A 289 0.50 -15.95 -28.13
CA THR A 289 1.50 -16.93 -28.55
C THR A 289 2.75 -16.23 -29.07
N ALA A 290 3.87 -16.90 -28.98
CA ALA A 290 5.10 -16.50 -29.67
C ALA A 290 5.50 -17.58 -30.67
N VAL A 291 5.80 -17.20 -31.87
CA VAL A 291 6.14 -18.11 -32.99
C VAL A 291 7.48 -17.72 -33.62
N ILE A 292 8.15 -18.68 -34.25
CA ILE A 292 9.34 -18.42 -35.08
C ILE A 292 8.86 -17.98 -36.44
N GLY A 293 8.82 -16.66 -36.70
CA GLY A 293 8.32 -16.06 -37.92
C GLY A 293 9.28 -16.16 -39.11
N PRO A 294 9.00 -15.40 -40.21
CA PRO A 294 9.89 -15.33 -41.35
C PRO A 294 11.30 -14.95 -40.94
N GLN A 295 12.32 -15.56 -41.54
CA GLN A 295 13.74 -15.31 -41.25
C GLN A 295 14.23 -15.75 -39.86
N GLY A 296 13.44 -16.60 -39.15
CA GLY A 296 13.83 -17.13 -37.84
C GLY A 296 13.65 -16.15 -36.68
N ALA A 297 13.05 -15.00 -36.89
CA ALA A 297 12.80 -14.02 -35.84
C ALA A 297 11.54 -14.36 -35.01
N PRO A 298 11.59 -14.35 -33.69
CA PRO A 298 10.41 -14.54 -32.83
C PRO A 298 9.41 -13.40 -32.98
N ILE A 299 8.15 -13.74 -33.12
CA ILE A 299 7.03 -12.80 -33.22
C ILE A 299 6.00 -13.15 -32.15
N GLU A 300 5.65 -12.19 -31.28
CA GLU A 300 4.51 -12.30 -30.38
C GLU A 300 3.21 -12.00 -31.13
N ILE A 301 2.21 -12.85 -31.00
CA ILE A 301 0.92 -12.65 -31.64
C ILE A 301 -0.17 -12.64 -30.57
N GLN A 302 -0.99 -11.60 -30.61
CA GLN A 302 -2.15 -11.41 -29.74
C GLN A 302 -3.42 -11.51 -30.58
N ILE A 303 -4.31 -12.43 -30.20
CA ILE A 303 -5.56 -12.69 -30.94
C ILE A 303 -6.73 -12.42 -30.01
N ARG A 304 -7.69 -11.63 -30.44
CA ARG A 304 -8.85 -11.23 -29.64
C ARG A 304 -9.99 -10.73 -30.52
N THR A 305 -11.22 -10.75 -30.02
CA THR A 305 -12.34 -10.17 -30.73
C THR A 305 -12.32 -8.64 -30.69
N GLU A 306 -13.15 -8.00 -31.53
CA GLU A 306 -13.30 -6.53 -31.51
C GLU A 306 -13.79 -6.02 -30.16
N GLU A 307 -14.73 -6.70 -29.51
CA GLU A 307 -15.21 -6.36 -28.16
C GLU A 307 -14.10 -6.48 -27.10
N MET A 308 -13.32 -7.58 -27.13
CA MET A 308 -12.16 -7.75 -26.26
C MET A 308 -11.09 -6.69 -26.52
N HIS A 309 -10.95 -6.25 -27.79
CA HIS A 309 -10.02 -5.19 -28.14
C HIS A 309 -10.43 -3.86 -27.51
N LYS A 310 -11.70 -3.49 -27.64
CA LYS A 310 -12.25 -2.28 -27.03
C LYS A 310 -12.08 -2.29 -25.51
N THR A 311 -12.45 -3.40 -24.88
CA THR A 311 -12.26 -3.59 -23.43
C THR A 311 -10.80 -3.50 -23.00
N ALA A 312 -9.86 -4.02 -23.81
CA ALA A 312 -8.43 -3.97 -23.50
C ALA A 312 -7.79 -2.59 -23.67
N GLU A 313 -8.33 -1.70 -24.51
CA GLU A 313 -7.82 -0.33 -24.73
C GLU A 313 -8.49 0.70 -23.81
N GLU A 314 -9.82 0.65 -23.72
CA GLU A 314 -10.65 1.62 -22.99
C GLU A 314 -10.94 1.17 -21.54
N GLY A 315 -10.78 -0.12 -21.23
CA GLY A 315 -11.01 -0.67 -19.90
C GLY A 315 -12.45 -0.50 -19.42
N ILE A 316 -12.56 -0.07 -18.15
CA ILE A 316 -13.86 0.17 -17.52
C ILE A 316 -14.65 1.29 -18.19
N ALA A 317 -14.00 2.21 -18.88
CA ALA A 317 -14.67 3.28 -19.62
C ALA A 317 -15.55 2.72 -20.75
N ALA A 318 -15.15 1.63 -21.40
CA ALA A 318 -15.95 0.95 -22.41
C ALA A 318 -17.29 0.40 -21.87
N HIS A 319 -17.30 -0.07 -20.64
CA HIS A 319 -18.52 -0.58 -19.97
C HIS A 319 -19.48 0.52 -19.55
N TRP A 320 -18.94 1.70 -19.21
CA TRP A 320 -19.74 2.86 -18.82
C TRP A 320 -20.70 3.31 -19.92
N GLN A 321 -20.32 3.14 -21.18
CA GLN A 321 -21.10 3.59 -22.34
C GLN A 321 -22.40 2.80 -22.58
N TYR A 322 -22.43 1.51 -22.18
CA TYR A 322 -23.53 0.62 -22.62
C TYR A 322 -24.64 0.40 -21.59
N LYS A 323 -24.40 0.66 -20.29
CA LYS A 323 -25.32 0.19 -19.24
C LYS A 323 -25.36 1.13 -18.06
N GLY A 324 -25.68 2.36 -18.13
CA GLY A 324 -25.88 3.25 -16.97
C GLY A 324 -25.55 2.53 -15.64
N ALA A 325 -24.39 2.70 -15.08
CA ALA A 325 -23.57 1.75 -14.32
C ALA A 325 -24.05 1.29 -12.91
N TYR A 326 -25.29 1.47 -12.56
CA TYR A 326 -25.81 1.01 -11.26
C TYR A 326 -26.71 -0.22 -11.39
N GLY A 327 -26.22 -1.38 -10.88
CA GLY A 327 -27.02 -2.60 -10.74
C GLY A 327 -26.55 -3.84 -11.52
N ASP A 328 -25.44 -3.77 -12.27
CA ASP A 328 -24.89 -4.95 -12.92
C ASP A 328 -23.99 -5.74 -11.96
N LYS A 329 -24.46 -6.95 -11.58
CA LYS A 329 -23.71 -7.87 -10.69
C LYS A 329 -22.32 -8.21 -11.21
N GLU A 330 -22.11 -8.16 -12.50
CA GLU A 330 -20.83 -8.45 -13.13
C GLU A 330 -19.88 -7.25 -13.04
N PHE A 331 -20.40 -6.04 -13.19
CA PHE A 331 -19.67 -4.80 -12.94
C PHE A 331 -19.25 -4.67 -11.47
N ASP A 332 -20.16 -4.99 -10.56
CA ASP A 332 -19.89 -5.02 -9.12
C ASP A 332 -18.79 -6.02 -8.71
N LYS A 333 -18.72 -7.17 -9.37
CA LYS A 333 -17.61 -8.13 -9.18
C LYS A 333 -16.28 -7.56 -9.63
N LYS A 334 -16.26 -6.84 -10.75
CA LYS A 334 -15.08 -6.21 -11.35
C LYS A 334 -14.52 -5.09 -10.47
N LEU A 335 -15.37 -4.45 -9.66
CA LEU A 335 -15.01 -3.41 -8.70
C LEU A 335 -14.86 -3.92 -7.26
N SER A 336 -14.86 -5.24 -7.05
CA SER A 336 -14.73 -5.84 -5.70
C SER A 336 -13.47 -5.38 -4.94
N TRP A 337 -12.40 -5.05 -5.66
CA TRP A 337 -11.17 -4.50 -5.09
C TRP A 337 -11.36 -3.11 -4.47
N LEU A 338 -12.28 -2.29 -4.99
CA LEU A 338 -12.62 -1.00 -4.37
C LEU A 338 -13.27 -1.18 -3.00
N ARG A 339 -14.05 -2.24 -2.80
CA ARG A 339 -14.64 -2.58 -1.49
C ARG A 339 -13.55 -2.96 -0.48
N GLN A 340 -12.48 -3.63 -0.92
CA GLN A 340 -11.34 -3.94 -0.07
C GLN A 340 -10.64 -2.67 0.45
N ILE A 341 -10.58 -1.61 -0.37
CA ILE A 341 -10.05 -0.30 0.05
C ILE A 341 -10.87 0.27 1.22
N LEU A 342 -12.20 0.14 1.20
CA LEU A 342 -13.05 0.60 2.31
C LEU A 342 -12.79 -0.18 3.60
N ASP A 343 -12.59 -1.49 3.50
CA ASP A 343 -12.27 -2.34 4.64
C ASP A 343 -10.90 -1.96 5.23
N TRP A 344 -9.90 -1.73 4.39
CA TRP A 344 -8.57 -1.28 4.83
C TRP A 344 -8.59 0.10 5.49
N GLN A 345 -9.43 1.02 5.00
CA GLN A 345 -9.60 2.33 5.64
C GLN A 345 -10.14 2.22 7.07
N ARG A 346 -11.07 1.29 7.32
CA ARG A 346 -11.64 1.07 8.66
C ARG A 346 -10.58 0.57 9.64
N ASP A 347 -9.64 -0.23 9.15
CA ASP A 347 -8.61 -0.86 9.96
C ASP A 347 -7.35 0.01 10.13
N ASN A 348 -7.02 0.85 9.14
CA ASN A 348 -5.84 1.71 9.12
C ASN A 348 -6.25 3.19 9.09
N LYS A 349 -6.11 3.88 10.24
CA LYS A 349 -6.41 5.31 10.37
C LYS A 349 -5.29 6.21 9.84
N ASP A 350 -4.06 5.68 9.74
CA ASP A 350 -2.89 6.41 9.24
C ASP A 350 -2.80 6.28 7.72
N ALA A 351 -2.61 7.42 7.02
CA ALA A 351 -2.52 7.45 5.57
C ALA A 351 -1.24 6.77 5.03
N LYS A 352 -0.14 6.78 5.79
CA LYS A 352 1.10 6.08 5.39
C LYS A 352 0.95 4.57 5.47
N ASP A 353 0.39 4.05 6.57
CA ASP A 353 0.13 2.62 6.71
C ASP A 353 -0.83 2.14 5.60
N PHE A 354 -1.84 2.96 5.26
CA PHE A 354 -2.74 2.70 4.15
C PHE A 354 -2.01 2.63 2.80
N MET A 355 -1.06 3.55 2.54
CA MET A 355 -0.27 3.56 1.31
C MET A 355 0.70 2.38 1.21
N GLU A 356 1.28 1.91 2.32
CA GLU A 356 2.13 0.70 2.32
C GLU A 356 1.31 -0.54 1.95
N VAL A 357 0.12 -0.70 2.53
CA VAL A 357 -0.80 -1.79 2.21
C VAL A 357 -1.22 -1.72 0.73
N LEU A 358 -1.57 -0.53 0.25
CA LEU A 358 -1.93 -0.30 -1.15
C LEU A 358 -0.81 -0.72 -2.11
N LYS A 359 0.43 -0.34 -1.84
CA LYS A 359 1.59 -0.70 -2.67
C LYS A 359 1.81 -2.20 -2.77
N VAL A 360 1.67 -2.93 -1.67
CA VAL A 360 1.89 -4.39 -1.65
C VAL A 360 0.80 -5.14 -2.41
N ASP A 361 -0.47 -4.84 -2.16
CA ASP A 361 -1.57 -5.64 -2.71
C ASP A 361 -2.00 -5.23 -4.13
N PHE A 362 -1.64 -3.99 -4.55
CA PHE A 362 -2.07 -3.47 -5.86
C PHE A 362 -1.03 -3.56 -6.97
N PHE A 363 0.27 -3.59 -6.64
CA PHE A 363 1.32 -3.32 -7.63
C PHE A 363 2.19 -4.52 -7.95
N GLU A 364 1.94 -5.68 -7.31
CA GLU A 364 2.68 -6.90 -7.60
C GLU A 364 2.05 -7.73 -8.72
N GLU A 365 2.92 -8.48 -9.43
CA GLU A 365 2.48 -9.49 -10.38
C GLU A 365 1.60 -10.52 -9.66
N GLU A 366 0.53 -10.96 -10.30
CA GLU A 366 -0.43 -11.92 -9.74
C GLU A 366 -0.14 -13.34 -10.22
N ILE A 367 -0.45 -14.28 -9.36
CA ILE A 367 -0.45 -15.71 -9.68
C ILE A 367 -1.87 -16.27 -9.52
N TYR A 368 -2.21 -17.23 -10.33
CA TYR A 368 -3.46 -17.97 -10.25
C TYR A 368 -3.17 -19.36 -9.72
N VAL A 369 -3.74 -19.69 -8.58
CA VAL A 369 -3.61 -20.99 -7.93
C VAL A 369 -4.98 -21.63 -7.77
N PHE A 370 -5.04 -22.95 -7.71
CA PHE A 370 -6.28 -23.69 -7.74
C PHE A 370 -6.58 -24.36 -6.40
N THR A 371 -7.85 -24.38 -6.01
CA THR A 371 -8.30 -25.32 -4.98
C THR A 371 -8.38 -26.72 -5.57
N PRO A 372 -8.39 -27.80 -4.75
CA PRO A 372 -8.58 -29.17 -5.24
C PRO A 372 -9.90 -29.37 -6.01
N LYS A 373 -10.89 -28.49 -5.83
CA LYS A 373 -12.17 -28.47 -6.55
C LYS A 373 -12.14 -27.66 -7.84
N GLY A 374 -10.95 -27.24 -8.30
CA GLY A 374 -10.77 -26.44 -9.52
C GLY A 374 -11.15 -24.96 -9.42
N LYS A 375 -11.51 -24.44 -8.23
CA LYS A 375 -11.78 -23.00 -8.07
C LYS A 375 -10.47 -22.23 -8.14
N VAL A 376 -10.40 -21.22 -8.99
CA VAL A 376 -9.26 -20.33 -9.14
C VAL A 376 -9.22 -19.33 -7.96
N VAL A 377 -8.05 -19.16 -7.37
CA VAL A 377 -7.75 -18.14 -6.36
C VAL A 377 -6.58 -17.31 -6.85
N GLN A 378 -6.79 -16.02 -6.94
CA GLN A 378 -5.81 -15.05 -7.38
C GLN A 378 -5.06 -14.47 -6.18
N LEU A 379 -3.74 -14.40 -6.26
CA LEU A 379 -2.85 -13.92 -5.20
C LEU A 379 -1.69 -13.10 -5.78
N PRO A 380 -1.12 -12.16 -5.04
CA PRO A 380 0.15 -11.52 -5.40
C PRO A 380 1.27 -12.57 -5.56
N LYS A 381 2.18 -12.35 -6.48
CA LYS A 381 3.35 -13.21 -6.67
C LYS A 381 4.21 -13.24 -5.41
N GLY A 382 4.65 -14.43 -5.00
CA GLY A 382 5.37 -14.65 -3.76
C GLY A 382 4.46 -14.88 -2.55
N SER A 383 3.13 -14.95 -2.76
CA SER A 383 2.19 -15.40 -1.74
C SER A 383 2.47 -16.83 -1.32
N THR A 384 2.08 -17.14 -0.10
CA THR A 384 2.33 -18.43 0.57
C THR A 384 1.03 -19.24 0.72
N PRO A 385 1.09 -20.53 1.09
CA PRO A 385 -0.10 -21.30 1.43
C PRO A 385 -0.97 -20.68 2.53
N LEU A 386 -0.38 -19.90 3.44
CA LEU A 386 -1.14 -19.14 4.43
C LEU A 386 -1.96 -18.02 3.78
N ASP A 387 -1.37 -17.26 2.85
CA ASP A 387 -2.10 -16.25 2.08
C ASP A 387 -3.27 -16.86 1.34
N PHE A 388 -3.05 -18.03 0.71
CA PHE A 388 -4.11 -18.79 0.03
C PHE A 388 -5.21 -19.22 1.01
N ALA A 389 -4.87 -19.74 2.18
CA ALA A 389 -5.84 -20.17 3.18
C ALA A 389 -6.77 -19.03 3.61
N TYR A 390 -6.20 -17.83 3.89
CA TYR A 390 -6.98 -16.63 4.23
C TYR A 390 -7.75 -16.04 3.04
N ALA A 391 -7.26 -16.22 1.83
CA ALA A 391 -7.97 -15.81 0.62
C ALA A 391 -9.22 -16.67 0.36
N VAL A 392 -9.15 -17.97 0.64
CA VAL A 392 -10.30 -18.88 0.52
C VAL A 392 -11.33 -18.57 1.60
N HIS A 393 -10.94 -18.63 2.87
CA HIS A 393 -11.80 -18.30 4.01
C HIS A 393 -10.99 -18.05 5.28
N SER A 394 -11.38 -17.07 6.10
CA SER A 394 -10.68 -16.73 7.34
C SER A 394 -10.59 -17.91 8.32
N SER A 395 -11.66 -18.71 8.45
CA SER A 395 -11.62 -19.91 9.32
C SER A 395 -10.61 -20.95 8.86
N ILE A 396 -10.40 -21.12 7.54
CA ILE A 396 -9.39 -22.05 7.01
C ILE A 396 -8.00 -21.50 7.33
N GLY A 397 -7.79 -20.20 7.20
CA GLY A 397 -6.55 -19.54 7.59
C GLY A 397 -6.25 -19.69 9.07
N ASP A 398 -7.23 -19.42 9.93
CA ASP A 398 -7.08 -19.48 11.40
C ASP A 398 -6.78 -20.91 11.90
N THR A 399 -7.30 -21.93 11.23
CA THR A 399 -7.14 -23.35 11.61
C THR A 399 -6.06 -24.09 10.81
N CYS A 400 -5.25 -23.38 10.01
CA CYS A 400 -4.22 -23.97 9.17
C CYS A 400 -3.10 -24.62 10.01
N THR A 401 -2.75 -25.86 9.66
CA THR A 401 -1.65 -26.63 10.27
C THR A 401 -0.56 -26.98 9.26
N GLY A 402 -0.89 -26.99 7.96
CA GLY A 402 0.02 -27.35 6.90
C GLY A 402 -0.62 -27.16 5.53
N ALA A 403 0.13 -27.44 4.48
CA ALA A 403 -0.37 -27.35 3.11
C ALA A 403 0.25 -28.43 2.21
N LEU A 404 -0.54 -28.88 1.24
CA LEU A 404 -0.04 -29.66 0.12
C LEU A 404 -0.12 -28.77 -1.13
N VAL A 405 0.95 -28.78 -1.90
CA VAL A 405 0.99 -28.13 -3.23
C VAL A 405 1.29 -29.21 -4.26
N ASN A 406 0.41 -29.35 -5.25
CA ASN A 406 0.49 -30.38 -6.29
C ASN A 406 0.64 -31.81 -5.68
N GLY A 407 -0.09 -32.07 -4.58
CA GLY A 407 -0.06 -33.35 -3.86
C GLY A 407 1.13 -33.56 -2.93
N ARG A 408 2.08 -32.62 -2.82
CA ARG A 408 3.25 -32.74 -1.94
C ARG A 408 3.14 -31.81 -0.74
N ILE A 409 3.50 -32.28 0.44
CA ILE A 409 3.56 -31.45 1.66
C ILE A 409 4.66 -30.42 1.48
N VAL A 410 4.33 -29.15 1.74
CA VAL A 410 5.27 -28.02 1.66
C VAL A 410 5.26 -27.20 2.97
N PRO A 411 6.36 -26.51 3.29
CA PRO A 411 6.39 -25.56 4.40
C PRO A 411 5.39 -24.40 4.17
N LEU A 412 4.80 -23.85 5.23
CA LEU A 412 3.88 -22.71 5.13
C LEU A 412 4.50 -21.43 4.53
N ARG A 413 5.84 -21.36 4.47
CA ARG A 413 6.60 -20.28 3.82
C ARG A 413 6.91 -20.53 2.34
N TYR A 414 6.42 -21.63 1.77
CA TYR A 414 6.62 -21.95 0.36
C TYR A 414 6.02 -20.85 -0.53
N GLY A 415 6.79 -20.36 -1.51
CA GLY A 415 6.30 -19.37 -2.49
C GLY A 415 5.48 -20.08 -3.57
N LEU A 416 4.19 -19.79 -3.60
CA LEU A 416 3.25 -20.34 -4.60
C LEU A 416 3.60 -19.87 -6.01
N LYS A 417 3.38 -20.74 -6.99
CA LYS A 417 3.59 -20.48 -8.41
C LYS A 417 2.28 -20.51 -9.17
N ASN A 418 2.27 -19.88 -10.33
CA ASN A 418 1.10 -19.92 -11.21
C ASN A 418 0.78 -21.36 -11.63
N GLY A 419 -0.48 -21.76 -11.51
CA GLY A 419 -0.94 -23.12 -11.83
C GLY A 419 -0.88 -24.12 -10.67
N ASP A 420 -0.34 -23.75 -9.50
CA ASP A 420 -0.29 -24.64 -8.35
C ASP A 420 -1.69 -25.02 -7.83
N ILE A 421 -1.89 -26.32 -7.53
CA ILE A 421 -3.09 -26.83 -6.86
C ILE A 421 -2.77 -26.90 -5.36
N VAL A 422 -3.47 -26.09 -4.56
CA VAL A 422 -3.19 -25.92 -3.13
C VAL A 422 -4.29 -26.53 -2.28
N ASN A 423 -3.93 -27.45 -1.40
CA ASN A 423 -4.83 -28.03 -0.40
C ASN A 423 -4.32 -27.69 1.00
N ILE A 424 -5.16 -27.03 1.81
CA ILE A 424 -4.82 -26.61 3.16
C ILE A 424 -5.24 -27.67 4.18
N LEU A 425 -4.30 -28.07 5.00
CA LEU A 425 -4.56 -28.95 6.14
C LEU A 425 -4.99 -28.09 7.33
N THR A 426 -6.11 -28.46 7.94
CA THR A 426 -6.70 -27.71 9.06
C THR A 426 -6.91 -28.60 10.28
N SER A 427 -6.84 -28.01 11.48
CA SER A 427 -7.19 -28.66 12.74
C SER A 427 -8.05 -27.72 13.58
N LYS A 428 -9.10 -28.25 14.19
CA LYS A 428 -10.02 -27.47 15.06
C LYS A 428 -9.31 -26.78 16.23
N ASN A 429 -8.18 -27.35 16.67
CA ASN A 429 -7.40 -26.82 17.80
C ASN A 429 -6.26 -25.90 17.35
N ALA A 430 -6.02 -25.76 16.05
CA ALA A 430 -4.99 -24.88 15.54
C ALA A 430 -5.39 -23.41 15.67
N THR A 431 -4.37 -22.58 15.77
CA THR A 431 -4.57 -21.13 15.98
C THR A 431 -3.44 -20.35 15.34
N PRO A 432 -3.69 -19.14 14.85
CA PRO A 432 -2.66 -18.33 14.26
C PRO A 432 -1.49 -18.05 15.21
N HIS A 433 -0.27 -18.17 14.71
CA HIS A 433 0.96 -17.84 15.40
C HIS A 433 1.47 -16.45 14.99
N ARG A 434 2.15 -15.73 15.92
CA ARG A 434 2.73 -14.40 15.61
C ARG A 434 3.76 -14.43 14.49
N ASP A 435 4.49 -15.53 14.36
CA ASP A 435 5.48 -15.70 13.30
C ASP A 435 4.86 -15.78 11.90
N TRP A 436 3.57 -16.09 11.79
CA TRP A 436 2.85 -16.04 10.51
C TRP A 436 2.82 -14.65 9.88
N LEU A 437 2.85 -13.59 10.69
CA LEU A 437 2.95 -12.21 10.19
C LEU A 437 4.23 -11.92 9.39
N LYS A 438 5.28 -12.73 9.60
CA LYS A 438 6.54 -12.64 8.84
C LYS A 438 6.50 -13.48 7.56
N ILE A 439 5.58 -14.45 7.48
CA ILE A 439 5.46 -15.40 6.37
C ILE A 439 4.48 -14.88 5.33
N VAL A 440 3.32 -14.36 5.77
CA VAL A 440 2.26 -13.91 4.87
C VAL A 440 2.63 -12.61 4.18
N LYS A 441 2.24 -12.52 2.90
CA LYS A 441 2.49 -11.38 2.05
C LYS A 441 1.28 -10.46 1.98
N THR A 442 0.06 -11.02 1.83
CA THR A 442 -1.16 -10.26 1.61
C THR A 442 -1.59 -9.48 2.86
N ALA A 443 -2.08 -8.25 2.65
CA ALA A 443 -2.61 -7.41 3.72
C ALA A 443 -3.80 -8.10 4.40
N ARG A 444 -4.67 -8.75 3.64
CA ARG A 444 -5.83 -9.51 4.15
C ARG A 444 -5.41 -10.57 5.16
N ALA A 445 -4.39 -11.37 4.86
CA ALA A 445 -3.88 -12.37 5.79
C ALA A 445 -3.27 -11.72 7.04
N LYS A 446 -2.44 -10.67 6.86
CA LYS A 446 -1.84 -9.92 7.98
C LYS A 446 -2.90 -9.35 8.92
N ASP A 447 -3.94 -8.74 8.39
CA ASP A 447 -4.98 -8.09 9.18
C ASP A 447 -5.85 -9.13 9.92
N ARG A 448 -6.22 -10.23 9.26
CA ARG A 448 -6.96 -11.31 9.91
C ARG A 448 -6.15 -11.97 11.03
N ILE A 449 -4.88 -12.27 10.79
CA ILE A 449 -3.97 -12.80 11.81
C ILE A 449 -3.85 -11.80 12.99
N LYS A 450 -3.64 -10.51 12.72
CA LYS A 450 -3.59 -9.47 13.76
C LYS A 450 -4.89 -9.39 14.54
N HIS A 451 -6.04 -9.45 13.86
CA HIS A 451 -7.35 -9.41 14.49
C HIS A 451 -7.57 -10.63 15.40
N THR A 452 -7.31 -11.84 14.91
CA THR A 452 -7.45 -13.07 15.69
C THR A 452 -6.48 -13.12 16.87
N LEU A 453 -5.25 -12.64 16.71
CA LEU A 453 -4.29 -12.48 17.80
C LEU A 453 -4.73 -11.43 18.82
N LYS A 454 -5.29 -10.29 18.38
CA LYS A 454 -5.84 -9.25 19.26
C LYS A 454 -7.08 -9.72 20.00
N SER A 455 -8.00 -10.41 19.36
CA SER A 455 -9.22 -10.93 19.99
C SER A 455 -8.93 -12.00 21.06
N ARG A 456 -7.79 -12.69 20.95
CA ARG A 456 -7.30 -13.66 21.94
C ARG A 456 -6.44 -13.02 23.04
N ASP A 457 -5.72 -11.93 22.74
CA ASP A 457 -5.03 -11.11 23.75
C ASP A 457 -6.06 -10.31 24.62
N VAL A 458 -7.31 -10.18 24.17
CA VAL A 458 -8.45 -9.76 24.98
C VAL A 458 -9.06 -11.03 25.60
N ILE A 459 -8.39 -11.60 26.59
CA ILE A 459 -9.09 -12.39 27.59
C ILE A 459 -10.05 -11.39 28.24
N PRO A 460 -11.40 -11.61 28.19
CA PRO A 460 -12.28 -10.84 29.04
C PRO A 460 -11.84 -11.17 30.47
N VAL A 461 -11.08 -10.29 31.08
CA VAL A 461 -10.95 -10.28 32.53
C VAL A 461 -12.37 -9.99 32.97
N LYS A 462 -13.14 -11.04 33.30
CA LYS A 462 -14.29 -10.89 34.17
C LYS A 462 -13.76 -10.18 35.40
N VAL A 463 -13.95 -8.88 35.44
CA VAL A 463 -13.79 -8.13 36.70
C VAL A 463 -14.78 -8.80 37.62
N PRO A 464 -14.34 -9.46 38.71
CA PRO A 464 -15.28 -10.03 39.64
C PRO A 464 -16.10 -8.85 40.21
N THR A 465 -17.39 -8.87 40.01
CA THR A 465 -18.35 -7.89 40.57
C THR A 465 -18.51 -8.07 42.08
N LYS A 466 -17.74 -8.92 42.71
CA LYS A 466 -17.56 -9.07 44.15
C LYS A 466 -16.07 -9.03 44.47
N ILE A 467 -15.67 -8.00 45.17
CA ILE A 467 -14.41 -7.90 45.90
C ILE A 467 -14.44 -8.96 46.99
N GLU A 468 -14.06 -10.16 46.67
CA GLU A 468 -13.66 -11.11 47.71
C GLU A 468 -12.21 -10.75 48.03
N SER A 469 -12.00 -10.32 49.26
CA SER A 469 -10.76 -10.03 49.92
C SER A 469 -9.88 -11.30 49.94
N PHE A 470 -9.10 -11.52 48.92
CA PHE A 470 -7.99 -12.46 48.98
C PHE A 470 -6.70 -11.71 49.41
N GLY A 471 -6.56 -11.60 50.70
CA GLY A 471 -5.35 -11.20 51.36
C GLY A 471 -4.31 -12.32 51.34
N GLU A 472 -3.62 -12.53 50.26
CA GLU A 472 -2.27 -13.07 50.30
C GLU A 472 -1.30 -11.99 49.84
N GLN A 473 -0.78 -11.28 50.81
CA GLN A 473 0.33 -10.36 50.67
C GLN A 473 1.57 -11.12 50.23
N PHE A 474 2.00 -10.89 48.97
CA PHE A 474 3.38 -11.24 48.59
C PHE A 474 4.32 -10.35 49.37
N LYS A 475 4.90 -10.86 50.44
CA LYS A 475 5.98 -10.19 51.19
C LYS A 475 7.08 -9.81 50.21
N GLY A 476 7.33 -8.50 50.07
CA GLY A 476 8.40 -7.94 49.25
C GLY A 476 8.03 -7.35 47.88
N SER A 477 6.74 -7.21 47.56
CA SER A 477 6.31 -6.52 46.32
C SER A 477 6.16 -5.01 46.56
N LEU A 478 6.84 -4.18 45.76
CA LEU A 478 6.77 -2.71 45.80
C LEU A 478 5.37 -2.15 45.48
N ILE A 479 4.47 -2.94 44.89
CA ILE A 479 3.16 -2.50 44.39
C ILE A 479 2.11 -3.55 44.67
N THR A 480 0.97 -3.12 45.16
CA THR A 480 -0.21 -4.00 45.29
C THR A 480 -0.90 -4.18 43.94
N LEU A 481 -1.01 -5.42 43.51
CA LEU A 481 -1.70 -5.80 42.28
C LEU A 481 -3.03 -6.49 42.63
N PRO A 482 -4.12 -6.20 41.93
CA PRO A 482 -5.43 -6.83 42.17
C PRO A 482 -5.48 -8.30 41.70
N PHE A 483 -4.43 -8.82 41.06
CA PHE A 483 -4.30 -10.19 40.58
C PHE A 483 -2.84 -10.61 40.49
N LYS A 484 -2.58 -11.92 40.37
CA LYS A 484 -1.21 -12.47 40.27
C LYS A 484 -0.59 -12.09 38.91
N ALA A 485 0.32 -11.10 38.90
CA ALA A 485 1.02 -10.64 37.71
C ALA A 485 2.42 -10.11 38.05
N VAL A 486 3.32 -10.12 37.08
CA VAL A 486 4.61 -9.46 37.17
C VAL A 486 4.47 -8.00 36.72
N PHE A 487 5.00 -7.06 37.52
CA PHE A 487 4.98 -5.65 37.13
C PHE A 487 6.34 -5.16 36.64
N LYS A 488 6.32 -4.07 35.87
CA LYS A 488 7.51 -3.34 35.44
C LYS A 488 7.22 -1.84 35.49
N LEU A 489 8.13 -1.05 36.06
CA LEU A 489 8.01 0.41 36.02
C LEU A 489 8.25 0.94 34.59
N ALA A 490 7.43 1.91 34.18
CA ALA A 490 7.51 2.49 32.86
C ALA A 490 8.76 3.38 32.69
N LYS A 491 9.48 3.18 31.59
CA LYS A 491 10.67 3.98 31.26
C LYS A 491 10.36 5.39 30.75
N CYS A 492 9.11 5.72 30.47
CA CYS A 492 8.71 7.04 29.93
C CYS A 492 8.41 8.07 31.03
N CYS A 493 7.97 7.65 32.20
CA CYS A 493 7.59 8.54 33.31
C CYS A 493 8.27 8.22 34.66
N HIS A 494 8.97 7.08 34.74
CA HIS A 494 9.76 6.68 35.91
C HIS A 494 9.01 6.88 37.23
N PRO A 495 7.89 6.15 37.48
CA PRO A 495 7.10 6.33 38.71
C PRO A 495 7.92 6.00 39.96
N LEU A 496 7.75 6.79 41.00
CA LEU A 496 8.44 6.70 42.26
C LEU A 496 7.43 6.42 43.40
N PRO A 497 7.84 5.81 44.55
CA PRO A 497 6.98 5.68 45.70
C PRO A 497 6.41 7.05 46.11
N GLY A 498 5.07 7.09 46.27
CA GLY A 498 4.33 8.33 46.53
C GLY A 498 3.76 9.03 45.29
N ASP A 499 4.13 8.64 44.07
CA ASP A 499 3.42 9.08 42.86
C ASP A 499 2.07 8.39 42.78
N SER A 500 1.04 9.09 42.27
CA SER A 500 -0.20 8.44 41.87
C SER A 500 0.09 7.54 40.67
N ILE A 501 -0.18 6.24 40.78
CA ILE A 501 0.20 5.25 39.76
C ILE A 501 -1.01 4.53 39.15
N THR A 502 -0.87 4.20 37.89
CA THR A 502 -1.86 3.44 37.14
C THR A 502 -1.12 2.37 36.33
N GLY A 503 -1.61 1.15 36.38
CA GLY A 503 -1.09 0.03 35.60
C GLY A 503 -1.71 -0.03 34.22
N HIS A 504 -0.91 -0.37 33.23
CA HIS A 504 -1.37 -0.80 31.94
C HIS A 504 -1.01 -2.28 31.77
N LEU A 505 -2.03 -3.12 31.51
CA LEU A 505 -1.83 -4.54 31.26
C LEU A 505 -1.14 -4.73 29.90
N GLY A 506 0.13 -5.09 29.94
CA GLY A 506 0.93 -5.41 28.77
C GLY A 506 0.79 -6.88 28.33
N ARG A 507 1.52 -7.27 27.30
CA ARG A 507 1.57 -8.65 26.81
C ARG A 507 2.16 -9.58 27.88
N ASN A 508 1.71 -10.84 27.94
CA ASN A 508 2.17 -11.89 28.85
C ASN A 508 1.86 -11.65 30.35
N LYS A 509 0.68 -11.10 30.68
CA LYS A 509 0.24 -10.82 32.06
C LYS A 509 1.23 -9.91 32.83
N ARG A 510 2.01 -9.08 32.13
CA ARG A 510 2.88 -8.07 32.76
C ARG A 510 2.13 -6.76 32.87
N VAL A 511 2.15 -6.15 34.05
CA VAL A 511 1.60 -4.82 34.31
C VAL A 511 2.71 -3.80 34.16
N ILE A 512 2.56 -2.86 33.23
CA ILE A 512 3.49 -1.71 33.11
C ILE A 512 2.90 -0.58 33.94
N VAL A 513 3.64 -0.17 34.95
CA VAL A 513 3.20 0.84 35.92
C VAL A 513 3.67 2.21 35.46
N HIS A 514 2.72 3.11 35.28
CA HIS A 514 2.96 4.50 34.92
C HIS A 514 2.51 5.44 36.04
N ARG A 515 2.98 6.66 36.04
CA ARG A 515 2.33 7.74 36.76
C ARG A 515 0.96 8.03 36.12
N SER A 516 -0.03 8.34 36.94
CA SER A 516 -1.41 8.56 36.47
C SER A 516 -1.53 9.77 35.53
N ASP A 517 -0.62 10.74 35.62
CA ASP A 517 -0.54 11.93 34.76
C ASP A 517 0.24 11.70 33.45
N CYS A 518 0.82 10.52 33.23
CA CYS A 518 1.67 10.22 32.09
C CYS A 518 0.90 10.33 30.75
N PRO A 519 1.38 11.11 29.75
CA PRO A 519 0.71 11.24 28.46
C PRO A 519 0.51 9.92 27.72
N ASN A 520 1.41 8.95 27.91
CA ASN A 520 1.33 7.64 27.27
C ASN A 520 0.24 6.74 27.85
N ILE A 521 -0.23 6.98 29.09
CA ILE A 521 -1.32 6.23 29.70
C ILE A 521 -2.68 6.83 29.32
N LYS A 522 -2.76 8.17 29.19
CA LYS A 522 -3.99 8.89 28.79
C LYS A 522 -4.54 8.45 27.43
N ARG A 523 -3.68 7.96 26.55
CA ARG A 523 -4.05 7.45 25.21
C ARG A 523 -4.55 5.99 25.21
N ARG A 524 -4.53 5.27 26.37
CA ARG A 524 -4.78 3.82 26.44
C ARG A 524 -5.89 3.47 27.44
N VAL A 525 -7.06 4.05 27.29
CA VAL A 525 -8.19 3.98 28.25
C VAL A 525 -8.74 2.56 28.52
N ARG A 526 -8.50 1.58 27.62
CA ARG A 526 -9.20 0.27 27.69
C ARG A 526 -8.54 -0.84 28.50
N SER A 527 -7.35 -0.63 29.07
CA SER A 527 -6.60 -1.67 29.81
C SER A 527 -5.93 -1.14 31.08
N LEU A 528 -6.56 -0.17 31.74
CA LEU A 528 -6.02 0.44 32.92
C LEU A 528 -6.38 -0.38 34.16
N VAL A 529 -5.43 -0.50 35.09
CA VAL A 529 -5.56 -1.19 36.37
C VAL A 529 -5.20 -0.19 37.46
N ALA A 530 -6.08 -0.01 38.44
CA ALA A 530 -5.76 0.79 39.61
C ALA A 530 -4.71 0.09 40.47
N LEU A 531 -3.67 0.81 40.84
CA LEU A 531 -2.55 0.30 41.61
C LEU A 531 -2.25 1.21 42.78
N SER A 532 -1.71 0.61 43.84
CA SER A 532 -1.18 1.35 44.98
C SER A 532 0.23 0.87 45.32
N TRP A 533 1.03 1.78 45.88
CA TRP A 533 2.35 1.42 46.43
C TRP A 533 2.18 0.61 47.70
N ASN A 534 2.91 -0.48 47.79
CA ASN A 534 3.03 -1.33 48.98
C ASN A 534 4.52 -1.43 49.35
N TYR A 535 5.14 -0.28 49.65
CA TYR A 535 6.53 -0.23 49.96
C TYR A 535 6.72 -0.32 51.50
N ASP A 536 7.53 -1.31 51.89
CA ASP A 536 7.98 -1.40 53.30
C ASP A 536 9.21 -0.52 53.47
N PHE A 537 9.04 0.61 54.21
CA PHE A 537 10.09 1.57 54.48
C PHE A 537 11.24 1.01 55.34
N ASN A 538 11.16 -0.22 55.82
CA ASN A 538 12.25 -0.93 56.48
C ASN A 538 13.15 -1.70 55.50
N SER A 539 12.85 -1.66 54.20
CA SER A 539 13.63 -2.35 53.16
C SER A 539 14.50 -1.41 52.34
N ASP A 540 15.58 -1.95 51.74
CA ASP A 540 16.49 -1.20 50.89
C ASP A 540 15.82 -0.75 49.58
N LEU A 541 15.85 0.56 49.33
CA LEU A 541 15.49 1.15 48.05
C LEU A 541 16.75 1.39 47.21
N GLN A 542 16.81 0.84 46.01
CA GLN A 542 17.91 1.08 45.09
C GLN A 542 17.52 2.09 44.02
N LEU A 543 18.25 3.21 43.98
CA LEU A 543 18.15 4.24 42.96
C LEU A 543 19.28 4.12 41.94
N LYS A 544 18.97 4.47 40.71
CA LYS A 544 19.91 4.62 39.60
C LYS A 544 19.85 6.04 39.05
N VAL A 545 21.00 6.62 38.83
CA VAL A 545 21.19 7.96 38.28
C VAL A 545 21.99 7.83 36.99
N VAL A 546 21.49 8.36 35.90
CA VAL A 546 22.21 8.49 34.63
C VAL A 546 22.60 9.95 34.46
N ALA A 547 23.87 10.22 34.32
CA ALA A 547 24.42 11.55 34.20
C ALA A 547 25.52 11.59 33.12
N THR A 548 25.80 12.80 32.59
CA THR A 548 27.01 13.02 31.80
C THR A 548 28.21 12.99 32.74
N ASP A 549 29.23 12.16 32.40
CA ASP A 549 30.37 11.94 33.24
C ASP A 549 31.20 13.22 33.42
N ARG A 550 31.71 13.40 34.62
CA ARG A 550 32.66 14.44 35.00
C ARG A 550 33.38 14.07 36.28
N VAL A 551 34.55 14.70 36.51
CA VAL A 551 35.28 14.55 37.76
C VAL A 551 34.42 15.00 38.94
N GLY A 552 34.33 14.17 39.98
CA GLY A 552 33.56 14.45 41.17
C GLY A 552 32.05 14.12 41.10
N LEU A 553 31.48 13.73 39.94
CA LEU A 553 30.06 13.46 39.80
C LEU A 553 29.51 12.48 40.85
N PHE A 554 30.19 11.35 41.02
CA PHE A 554 29.76 10.31 41.97
C PHE A 554 29.82 10.79 43.43
N ALA A 555 30.85 11.57 43.78
CA ALA A 555 30.96 12.18 45.09
C ALA A 555 29.83 13.19 45.36
N ASP A 556 29.51 14.04 44.39
CA ASP A 556 28.43 15.02 44.52
C ASP A 556 27.06 14.36 44.71
N ILE A 557 26.79 13.26 43.99
CA ILE A 557 25.54 12.48 44.14
C ILE A 557 25.48 11.88 45.56
N LEU A 558 26.55 11.26 46.03
CA LEU A 558 26.60 10.66 47.38
C LEU A 558 26.49 11.71 48.49
N ASN A 559 27.18 12.84 48.35
CA ASN A 559 27.08 13.95 49.28
C ASN A 559 25.65 14.52 49.35
N THR A 560 25.00 14.63 48.20
CA THR A 560 23.59 15.07 48.11
C THR A 560 22.65 14.13 48.85
N VAL A 561 22.86 12.82 48.78
CA VAL A 561 22.11 11.82 49.54
C VAL A 561 22.41 11.89 51.02
N ALA A 562 23.67 12.04 51.39
CA ALA A 562 24.09 12.18 52.79
C ALA A 562 23.52 13.44 53.46
N THR A 563 23.51 14.59 52.76
CA THR A 563 22.91 15.85 53.26
C THR A 563 21.39 15.80 53.39
N ALA A 564 20.73 14.83 52.74
CA ALA A 564 19.32 14.53 52.96
C ALA A 564 19.05 13.62 54.18
N GLY A 565 20.06 13.40 55.04
CA GLY A 565 19.94 12.62 56.28
C GLY A 565 19.94 11.10 56.06
N THR A 566 20.38 10.61 54.93
CA THR A 566 20.27 9.21 54.55
C THR A 566 21.62 8.50 54.53
N ASN A 567 21.68 7.34 55.17
CA ASN A 567 22.86 6.50 55.14
C ASN A 567 22.88 5.57 53.94
N VAL A 568 23.87 5.70 53.05
CA VAL A 568 24.02 4.87 51.83
C VAL A 568 24.67 3.54 52.22
N ARG A 569 23.96 2.44 51.97
CA ARG A 569 24.43 1.08 52.28
C ARG A 569 25.32 0.49 51.20
N ASN A 570 25.04 0.80 49.96
CA ASN A 570 25.80 0.31 48.81
C ASN A 570 25.78 1.36 47.69
N ALA A 571 26.95 1.59 47.08
CA ALA A 571 27.07 2.53 45.97
C ALA A 571 28.03 2.00 44.90
N LYS A 572 27.66 2.15 43.62
CA LYS A 572 28.46 1.74 42.46
C LYS A 572 28.31 2.75 41.35
N ALA A 573 29.38 3.03 40.64
CA ALA A 573 29.37 3.80 39.40
C ALA A 573 29.98 2.95 38.29
N LYS A 574 29.40 3.05 37.08
CA LYS A 574 29.93 2.43 35.86
C LYS A 574 29.70 3.34 34.69
N MET A 575 30.60 3.31 33.71
CA MET A 575 30.40 3.96 32.41
C MET A 575 29.42 3.16 31.55
N ILE A 576 28.48 3.84 30.91
CA ILE A 576 27.56 3.26 29.94
C ILE A 576 28.06 3.53 28.50
N SER A 577 28.63 4.71 28.27
CA SER A 577 29.29 5.15 27.03
C SER A 577 30.40 6.12 27.35
N GLU A 578 31.14 6.62 26.35
CA GLU A 578 32.27 7.55 26.54
C GLU A 578 31.91 8.78 27.40
N ASP A 579 30.67 9.28 27.30
CA ASP A 579 30.21 10.49 28.01
C ASP A 579 29.15 10.25 29.10
N LEU A 580 28.71 9.00 29.34
CA LEU A 580 27.59 8.70 30.23
C LEU A 580 27.98 7.72 31.32
N ALA A 581 27.77 8.11 32.57
CA ALA A 581 27.88 7.28 33.74
C ALA A 581 26.52 6.90 34.34
N GLU A 582 26.40 5.65 34.82
CA GLU A 582 25.28 5.16 35.63
C GLU A 582 25.80 5.00 37.06
N CYS A 583 25.30 5.81 37.97
CA CYS A 583 25.53 5.67 39.41
C CYS A 583 24.34 4.95 40.05
N SER A 584 24.58 3.93 40.83
CA SER A 584 23.54 3.21 41.56
C SER A 584 23.90 3.17 43.05
N PHE A 585 22.91 3.40 43.90
CA PHE A 585 23.08 3.36 45.35
C PHE A 585 21.80 2.85 46.01
N SER A 586 21.97 2.25 47.20
CA SER A 586 20.86 1.76 48.01
C SER A 586 20.86 2.41 49.39
N PHE A 587 19.66 2.67 49.88
CA PHE A 587 19.42 3.27 51.20
C PHE A 587 18.04 2.83 51.71
N VAL A 588 17.80 3.01 53.01
CA VAL A 588 16.48 2.79 53.64
C VAL A 588 15.82 4.14 53.81
N PRO A 589 14.71 4.40 53.08
CA PRO A 589 13.96 5.65 53.22
C PRO A 589 13.07 5.62 54.48
N GLU A 590 12.84 6.77 55.08
CA GLU A 590 11.95 6.89 56.25
C GLU A 590 10.48 6.90 55.85
N ASN A 591 10.18 7.58 54.73
CA ASN A 591 8.83 7.73 54.20
C ASN A 591 8.87 8.13 52.72
N THR A 592 7.68 8.27 52.08
CA THR A 592 7.56 8.67 50.67
C THR A 592 8.09 10.05 50.35
N ASP A 593 7.93 11.00 51.30
CA ASP A 593 8.37 12.38 51.07
C ASP A 593 9.90 12.48 51.17
N HIS A 594 10.52 11.66 52.02
CA HIS A 594 11.96 11.49 52.06
C HIS A 594 12.53 10.98 50.73
N VAL A 595 11.89 10.00 50.09
CA VAL A 595 12.28 9.54 48.75
C VAL A 595 12.16 10.66 47.70
N LYS A 596 11.07 11.45 47.76
CA LYS A 596 10.87 12.58 46.84
C LYS A 596 11.92 13.66 47.02
N ASP A 597 12.28 14.00 48.27
CA ASP A 597 13.28 15.00 48.59
C ASP A 597 14.64 14.57 48.04
N ILE A 598 15.08 13.35 48.33
CA ILE A 598 16.33 12.79 47.78
C ILE A 598 16.36 12.85 46.26
N VAL A 599 15.30 12.40 45.59
CA VAL A 599 15.24 12.40 44.12
C VAL A 599 15.24 13.83 43.58
N SER A 600 14.55 14.76 44.23
CA SER A 600 14.53 16.19 43.86
C SER A 600 15.93 16.78 43.95
N ARG A 601 16.62 16.58 45.05
CA ARG A 601 17.99 17.09 45.25
C ARG A 601 18.99 16.51 44.25
N ILE A 602 18.92 15.20 43.98
CA ILE A 602 19.80 14.55 43.00
C ILE A 602 19.55 15.09 41.57
N LYS A 603 18.30 15.40 41.20
CA LYS A 603 18.00 16.02 39.91
C LYS A 603 18.62 17.40 39.72
N HIS A 604 18.91 18.13 40.80
CA HIS A 604 19.58 19.43 40.77
C HIS A 604 21.12 19.32 40.72
N VAL A 605 21.68 18.14 40.92
CA VAL A 605 23.11 17.93 40.72
C VAL A 605 23.47 18.13 39.25
N GLN A 606 24.49 18.94 39.01
CA GLN A 606 24.91 19.30 37.67
C GLN A 606 25.21 18.04 36.81
N ASN A 607 24.75 18.01 35.57
CA ASN A 607 24.91 16.93 34.59
C ASN A 607 24.05 15.68 34.85
N VAL A 608 23.19 15.63 35.85
CA VAL A 608 22.24 14.54 36.03
C VAL A 608 21.13 14.64 34.98
N ARG A 609 20.93 13.55 34.25
CA ARG A 609 19.91 13.46 33.19
C ARG A 609 18.65 12.72 33.65
N LYS A 610 18.80 11.64 34.43
CA LYS A 610 17.67 10.81 34.87
C LYS A 610 17.93 10.16 36.21
N VAL A 611 16.89 10.07 37.04
CA VAL A 611 16.86 9.32 38.29
C VAL A 611 15.67 8.36 38.26
N PHE A 612 15.89 7.09 38.60
CA PHE A 612 14.84 6.08 38.62
C PHE A 612 15.16 4.93 39.58
N ILE A 613 14.13 4.17 39.98
CA ILE A 613 14.28 2.99 40.82
C ILE A 613 14.81 1.82 39.99
N ALA A 614 15.80 1.09 40.51
CA ALA A 614 16.27 -0.12 39.92
C ALA A 614 15.18 -1.20 40.04
N ASN A 615 14.71 -1.75 38.91
CA ASN A 615 13.91 -2.96 38.92
C ASN A 615 14.83 -4.15 39.27
N LYS A 616 14.51 -4.86 40.34
CA LYS A 616 15.11 -6.19 40.59
C LYS A 616 14.68 -7.17 39.55
#